data_61593dcf2ea82d92afbf977689b8fde7
#
_entry.id   61593dcf2ea82d92afbf977689b8fde7
#
_cell.length_a   1.000
_cell.length_b   1.000
_cell.length_c   1.000
_cell.angle_alpha   90.00
_cell.angle_beta   90.00
_cell.angle_gamma   90.00
#
_symmetry.space_group_name_H-M   'P 1'
#
loop_
_entity.id
_entity.type
_entity.pdbx_description
1 polymer ?
#
loop_
_entity_poly.entity_id
_entity_poly.type
_entity_poly.pdbx_seq_one_letter_code
_entity_poly.pdbx_strand_id
1 'polypeptide(L)'
;VNEESIYSEKIVEKKTYSSWGDINTSEIIILAIHGYNDYSNSFKIPAEYLSKSNIFTFSFDLDGFGRNDNSSFWFPLSVHKQVIKEELLKLKKQYPKKKIFLLGESMGGAIITSLMTNDRELPIDGAVLVAPAMWNFSEKNFFKSLFMSLVSKLFPNLKVSSKGWVEVQASDNQEVLKELSKDKYFIHHPNLKSLNGIIELMDESYKDAKNFFSQPSYNTLVVIPLKDEIVPRKPLIELLKETNIKSYDFSSDFLIFESSYHMILRDIKGDNVTEEIKKWIEERKNKKQNDFSEAIKKLKNADYYHILD
;
A
#
# COMPACT_ATOMS: atom_id res chain seq x y z
N VAL A 1 10.43 -1.35 30.18
CA VAL A 1 10.20 -2.36 29.13
C VAL A 1 10.52 -1.66 27.81
N ASN A 2 11.46 -2.22 27.04
CA ASN A 2 11.86 -1.63 25.75
C ASN A 2 10.70 -1.82 24.77
N GLU A 3 10.33 -0.79 23.98
CA GLU A 3 9.22 -0.87 23.03
C GLU A 3 9.37 -2.05 22.05
N GLU A 4 10.58 -2.35 21.60
CA GLU A 4 10.87 -3.51 20.75
C GLU A 4 10.48 -4.84 21.39
N SER A 5 10.60 -5.00 22.74
CA SER A 5 10.22 -6.23 23.42
C SER A 5 8.69 -6.43 23.44
N ILE A 6 7.93 -5.35 23.52
CA ILE A 6 6.45 -5.41 23.51
C ILE A 6 5.95 -5.89 22.16
N TYR A 7 6.54 -5.44 21.07
CA TYR A 7 6.14 -5.85 19.73
C TYR A 7 6.52 -7.29 19.45
N SER A 8 7.72 -7.75 19.84
CA SER A 8 8.16 -9.13 19.62
C SER A 8 7.26 -10.17 20.30
N GLU A 9 6.73 -9.88 21.49
CA GLU A 9 5.77 -10.74 22.17
C GLU A 9 4.38 -10.79 21.53
N LYS A 10 4.04 -9.76 20.73
CA LYS A 10 2.72 -9.62 20.09
C LYS A 10 2.70 -10.06 18.63
N ILE A 11 3.85 -10.25 18.00
CA ILE A 11 3.93 -10.73 16.62
C ILE A 11 3.38 -12.17 16.55
N VAL A 12 2.51 -12.41 15.57
CA VAL A 12 1.94 -13.74 15.35
C VAL A 12 2.97 -14.64 14.69
N GLU A 13 3.37 -15.72 15.33
CA GLU A 13 4.33 -16.69 14.78
C GLU A 13 3.82 -17.35 13.50
N LYS A 14 2.54 -17.77 13.50
CA LYS A 14 1.90 -18.41 12.36
C LYS A 14 0.99 -17.41 11.64
N LYS A 15 1.49 -16.80 10.56
CA LYS A 15 0.72 -15.89 9.73
C LYS A 15 -0.48 -16.56 9.07
N THR A 16 -1.55 -15.80 8.87
CA THR A 16 -2.69 -16.23 8.05
C THR A 16 -2.49 -15.76 6.63
N TYR A 17 -2.57 -16.69 5.69
CA TYR A 17 -2.26 -16.47 4.28
C TYR A 17 -3.50 -16.58 3.40
N SER A 18 -3.43 -15.90 2.26
CA SER A 18 -4.31 -16.08 1.11
C SER A 18 -3.45 -16.24 -0.14
N SER A 19 -3.84 -17.13 -1.05
CA SER A 19 -3.11 -17.33 -2.29
C SER A 19 -4.03 -17.71 -3.45
N TRP A 20 -3.64 -17.36 -4.65
CA TRP A 20 -4.39 -17.60 -5.88
C TRP A 20 -3.45 -17.98 -7.01
N GLY A 21 -3.90 -18.89 -7.86
CA GLY A 21 -3.11 -19.48 -8.94
C GLY A 21 -2.39 -20.77 -8.52
N ASP A 22 -1.63 -21.34 -9.43
CA ASP A 22 -0.79 -22.51 -9.17
C ASP A 22 0.69 -22.13 -9.16
N ILE A 23 1.29 -22.20 -7.99
CA ILE A 23 2.70 -21.85 -7.82
C ILE A 23 3.65 -22.74 -8.63
N ASN A 24 3.25 -23.97 -8.95
CA ASN A 24 4.11 -24.89 -9.68
C ASN A 24 4.24 -24.50 -11.15
N THR A 25 3.17 -24.01 -11.75
CA THR A 25 3.12 -23.59 -13.16
C THR A 25 3.49 -22.14 -13.37
N SER A 26 3.38 -21.29 -12.34
CA SER A 26 3.67 -19.86 -12.43
C SER A 26 5.17 -19.59 -12.45
N GLU A 27 5.63 -18.71 -13.34
CA GLU A 27 7.00 -18.19 -13.34
C GLU A 27 7.15 -16.91 -12.50
N ILE A 28 6.02 -16.24 -12.24
CA ILE A 28 5.94 -14.97 -11.53
C ILE A 28 5.15 -15.16 -10.24
N ILE A 29 5.71 -14.67 -9.15
CA ILE A 29 5.05 -14.56 -7.84
C ILE A 29 4.84 -13.09 -7.52
N ILE A 30 3.63 -12.72 -7.11
CA ILE A 30 3.34 -11.43 -6.51
C ILE A 30 3.15 -11.63 -5.01
N LEU A 31 3.98 -10.97 -4.19
CA LEU A 31 3.73 -10.82 -2.77
C LEU A 31 2.95 -9.53 -2.56
N ALA A 32 1.66 -9.68 -2.22
CA ALA A 32 0.72 -8.57 -2.08
C ALA A 32 0.54 -8.15 -0.63
N ILE A 33 0.59 -6.84 -0.35
CA ILE A 33 0.51 -6.23 0.98
C ILE A 33 -0.70 -5.29 1.03
N HIS A 34 -1.63 -5.62 1.91
CA HIS A 34 -2.93 -4.94 2.01
C HIS A 34 -2.87 -3.56 2.66
N GLY A 35 -3.98 -2.81 2.52
CA GLY A 35 -4.17 -1.49 3.10
C GLY A 35 -4.58 -1.50 4.58
N TYR A 36 -4.71 -0.30 5.15
CA TYR A 36 -5.17 -0.08 6.52
C TYR A 36 -6.59 -0.63 6.73
N ASN A 37 -6.82 -1.26 7.87
CA ASN A 37 -8.08 -1.92 8.26
C ASN A 37 -8.49 -3.14 7.44
N ASP A 38 -7.81 -3.43 6.33
CA ASP A 38 -8.07 -4.56 5.45
C ASP A 38 -7.20 -5.78 5.81
N TYR A 39 -7.20 -6.81 5.00
CA TYR A 39 -6.41 -8.02 5.19
C TYR A 39 -6.12 -8.70 3.84
N SER A 40 -5.38 -9.79 3.83
CA SER A 40 -4.89 -10.43 2.60
C SER A 40 -5.95 -10.78 1.56
N ASN A 41 -7.21 -10.99 1.97
CA ASN A 41 -8.31 -11.31 1.05
C ASN A 41 -8.75 -10.12 0.18
N SER A 42 -8.29 -8.90 0.47
CA SER A 42 -8.52 -7.71 -0.36
C SER A 42 -8.06 -7.90 -1.81
N PHE A 43 -7.09 -8.78 -2.02
CA PHE A 43 -6.53 -9.07 -3.34
C PHE A 43 -7.25 -10.18 -4.10
N LYS A 44 -8.33 -10.75 -3.57
CA LYS A 44 -9.04 -11.87 -4.23
C LYS A 44 -9.37 -11.56 -5.69
N ILE A 45 -10.04 -10.45 -5.96
CA ILE A 45 -10.49 -10.09 -7.33
C ILE A 45 -9.31 -9.95 -8.29
N PRO A 46 -8.31 -9.08 -8.06
CA PRO A 46 -7.16 -8.95 -8.97
C PRO A 46 -6.32 -10.21 -9.04
N ALA A 47 -6.18 -10.97 -7.95
CA ALA A 47 -5.39 -12.18 -7.93
C ALA A 47 -6.04 -13.34 -8.72
N GLU A 48 -7.37 -13.49 -8.65
CA GLU A 48 -8.11 -14.42 -9.51
C GLU A 48 -8.01 -14.05 -10.99
N TYR A 49 -7.95 -12.75 -11.31
CA TYR A 49 -7.70 -12.28 -12.68
C TYR A 49 -6.29 -12.67 -13.14
N LEU A 50 -5.27 -12.37 -12.36
CA LEU A 50 -3.85 -12.64 -12.65
C LEU A 50 -3.56 -14.14 -12.76
N SER A 51 -4.24 -14.97 -11.99
CA SER A 51 -4.08 -16.43 -12.02
C SER A 51 -4.39 -17.05 -13.38
N LYS A 52 -5.29 -16.43 -14.17
CA LYS A 52 -5.61 -16.85 -15.55
C LYS A 52 -4.42 -16.70 -16.51
N SER A 53 -3.43 -15.90 -16.15
CA SER A 53 -2.18 -15.69 -16.89
C SER A 53 -0.97 -16.35 -16.22
N ASN A 54 -1.19 -17.39 -15.43
CA ASN A 54 -0.14 -18.12 -14.71
C ASN A 54 0.74 -17.23 -13.81
N ILE A 55 0.15 -16.20 -13.19
CA ILE A 55 0.78 -15.39 -12.15
C ILE A 55 0.24 -15.86 -10.80
N PHE A 56 1.12 -16.29 -9.92
CA PHE A 56 0.76 -16.67 -8.57
C PHE A 56 0.77 -15.46 -7.65
N THR A 57 -0.34 -15.20 -6.98
CA THR A 57 -0.43 -14.14 -5.99
C THR A 57 -0.49 -14.73 -4.59
N PHE A 58 0.33 -14.22 -3.72
CA PHE A 58 0.44 -14.61 -2.32
C PHE A 58 0.32 -13.36 -1.44
N SER A 59 -0.46 -13.45 -0.39
CA SER A 59 -0.67 -12.36 0.54
C SER A 59 -0.83 -12.92 1.96
N PHE A 60 -0.54 -12.14 2.98
CA PHE A 60 -0.75 -12.50 4.36
C PHE A 60 -1.36 -11.34 5.14
N ASP A 61 -2.06 -11.67 6.21
CA ASP A 61 -2.61 -10.67 7.10
C ASP A 61 -1.45 -10.05 7.91
N LEU A 62 -1.24 -8.74 7.77
CA LEU A 62 -0.25 -8.00 8.54
C LEU A 62 -0.58 -8.09 10.04
N ASP A 63 0.44 -8.07 10.89
CA ASP A 63 0.21 -8.02 12.34
C ASP A 63 -0.67 -6.82 12.71
N GLY A 64 -1.65 -7.04 13.54
CA GLY A 64 -2.66 -6.05 13.92
C GLY A 64 -3.90 -6.01 13.04
N PHE A 65 -3.96 -6.82 11.97
CA PHE A 65 -5.07 -6.82 11.00
C PHE A 65 -5.62 -8.21 10.72
N GLY A 66 -6.80 -8.22 10.11
CA GLY A 66 -7.42 -9.40 9.53
C GLY A 66 -7.76 -10.49 10.53
N ARG A 67 -7.37 -11.72 10.20
CA ARG A 67 -7.68 -12.95 10.91
C ARG A 67 -6.68 -13.30 12.02
N ASN A 68 -5.69 -12.46 12.23
CA ASN A 68 -4.68 -12.65 13.27
C ASN A 68 -5.27 -12.40 14.68
N ASP A 69 -4.78 -13.13 15.67
CA ASP A 69 -5.23 -13.00 17.07
C ASP A 69 -4.87 -11.64 17.67
N ASN A 70 -3.89 -10.93 17.10
CA ASN A 70 -3.50 -9.58 17.48
C ASN A 70 -4.25 -8.47 16.72
N SER A 71 -5.32 -8.80 16.00
CA SER A 71 -6.14 -7.83 15.26
C SER A 71 -6.57 -6.65 16.14
N SER A 72 -6.48 -5.43 15.60
CA SER A 72 -6.67 -4.16 16.29
C SER A 72 -5.54 -3.70 17.21
N PHE A 73 -4.44 -4.46 17.34
CA PHE A 73 -3.21 -3.96 17.97
C PHE A 73 -2.37 -3.26 16.91
N TRP A 74 -1.91 -2.04 17.21
CA TRP A 74 -1.08 -1.29 16.26
C TRP A 74 0.40 -1.69 16.33
N PHE A 75 0.98 -1.95 15.16
CA PHE A 75 2.42 -2.16 14.97
C PHE A 75 3.05 -1.02 14.14
N PRO A 76 4.25 -0.55 14.48
CA PRO A 76 4.92 0.52 13.76
C PRO A 76 5.46 0.06 12.39
N LEU A 77 5.79 1.03 11.54
CA LEU A 77 6.34 0.81 10.20
C LEU A 77 7.54 -0.15 10.19
N SER A 78 8.44 -0.03 11.18
CA SER A 78 9.63 -0.88 11.28
C SER A 78 9.29 -2.37 11.40
N VAL A 79 8.27 -2.72 12.19
CA VAL A 79 7.80 -4.11 12.35
C VAL A 79 7.22 -4.63 11.04
N HIS A 80 6.35 -3.85 10.38
CA HIS A 80 5.77 -4.26 9.10
C HIS A 80 6.85 -4.48 8.03
N LYS A 81 7.84 -3.59 7.94
CA LYS A 81 8.97 -3.76 7.01
C LYS A 81 9.74 -5.05 7.27
N GLN A 82 10.04 -5.34 8.52
CA GLN A 82 10.78 -6.55 8.90
C GLN A 82 10.00 -7.80 8.51
N VAL A 83 8.72 -7.89 8.86
CA VAL A 83 7.87 -9.05 8.57
C VAL A 83 7.76 -9.28 7.06
N ILE A 84 7.55 -8.21 6.26
CA ILE A 84 7.48 -8.32 4.80
C ILE A 84 8.81 -8.82 4.23
N LYS A 85 9.93 -8.30 4.71
CA LYS A 85 11.25 -8.75 4.28
C LYS A 85 11.48 -10.23 4.60
N GLU A 86 11.09 -10.69 5.79
CA GLU A 86 11.21 -12.09 6.18
C GLU A 86 10.38 -13.02 5.29
N GLU A 87 9.13 -12.66 5.00
CA GLU A 87 8.27 -13.44 4.11
C GLU A 87 8.82 -13.45 2.67
N LEU A 88 9.32 -12.33 2.20
CA LEU A 88 9.97 -12.22 0.89
C LEU A 88 11.21 -13.13 0.79
N LEU A 89 12.08 -13.14 1.80
CA LEU A 89 13.26 -13.99 1.85
C LEU A 89 12.90 -15.48 1.91
N LYS A 90 11.85 -15.86 2.64
CA LYS A 90 11.32 -17.23 2.66
C LYS A 90 10.84 -17.65 1.27
N LEU A 91 10.06 -16.80 0.59
CA LEU A 91 9.59 -17.07 -0.77
C LEU A 91 10.75 -17.21 -1.74
N LYS A 92 11.74 -16.33 -1.70
CA LYS A 92 12.91 -16.40 -2.59
C LYS A 92 13.77 -17.63 -2.34
N LYS A 93 13.93 -18.03 -1.09
CA LYS A 93 14.62 -19.26 -0.72
C LYS A 93 13.91 -20.51 -1.26
N GLN A 94 12.58 -20.53 -1.17
CA GLN A 94 11.76 -21.65 -1.62
C GLN A 94 11.65 -21.71 -3.15
N TYR A 95 11.62 -20.54 -3.81
CA TYR A 95 11.43 -20.40 -5.25
C TYR A 95 12.53 -19.54 -5.89
N PRO A 96 13.79 -19.97 -5.86
CA PRO A 96 14.94 -19.13 -6.24
C PRO A 96 14.94 -18.68 -7.70
N LYS A 97 14.32 -19.46 -8.58
CA LYS A 97 14.28 -19.20 -10.04
C LYS A 97 13.09 -18.34 -10.46
N LYS A 98 12.06 -18.22 -9.60
CA LYS A 98 10.86 -17.44 -9.94
C LYS A 98 11.13 -15.95 -9.79
N LYS A 99 10.48 -15.16 -10.65
CA LYS A 99 10.46 -13.71 -10.51
C LYS A 99 9.52 -13.34 -9.38
N ILE A 100 9.91 -12.40 -8.52
CA ILE A 100 9.11 -11.96 -7.40
C ILE A 100 8.87 -10.46 -7.51
N PHE A 101 7.60 -10.07 -7.49
CA PHE A 101 7.17 -8.68 -7.41
C PHE A 101 6.50 -8.41 -6.08
N LEU A 102 6.72 -7.21 -5.55
CA LEU A 102 5.89 -6.68 -4.46
C LEU A 102 4.70 -5.93 -5.06
N LEU A 103 3.54 -6.06 -4.47
CA LEU A 103 2.37 -5.23 -4.77
C LEU A 103 1.80 -4.71 -3.47
N GLY A 104 1.68 -3.39 -3.30
CA GLY A 104 1.12 -2.80 -2.09
C GLY A 104 -0.01 -1.84 -2.39
N GLU A 105 -1.16 -2.03 -1.72
CA GLU A 105 -2.30 -1.13 -1.80
C GLU A 105 -2.31 -0.19 -0.59
N SER A 106 -2.48 1.12 -0.81
CA SER A 106 -2.64 2.13 0.23
C SER A 106 -1.50 2.10 1.27
N MET A 107 -1.78 1.77 2.54
CA MET A 107 -0.77 1.56 3.58
C MET A 107 0.30 0.55 3.14
N GLY A 108 -0.09 -0.54 2.49
CA GLY A 108 0.86 -1.54 1.96
C GLY A 108 1.83 -0.94 0.95
N GLY A 109 1.36 -0.03 0.09
CA GLY A 109 2.21 0.73 -0.84
C GLY A 109 3.19 1.65 -0.13
N ALA A 110 2.75 2.32 0.94
CA ALA A 110 3.60 3.17 1.77
C ALA A 110 4.71 2.35 2.47
N ILE A 111 4.35 1.19 3.04
CA ILE A 111 5.31 0.29 3.69
C ILE A 111 6.37 -0.21 2.68
N ILE A 112 5.94 -0.66 1.50
CA ILE A 112 6.86 -1.14 0.44
C ILE A 112 7.79 -0.04 -0.01
N THR A 113 7.31 1.19 -0.19
CA THR A 113 8.15 2.35 -0.54
C THR A 113 9.26 2.57 0.49
N SER A 114 8.91 2.58 1.77
CA SER A 114 9.88 2.72 2.86
C SER A 114 10.84 1.53 2.92
N LEU A 115 10.35 0.31 2.74
CA LEU A 115 11.19 -0.90 2.71
C LEU A 115 12.24 -0.82 1.60
N MET A 116 11.83 -0.51 0.37
CA MET A 116 12.73 -0.39 -0.79
C MET A 116 13.72 0.77 -0.68
N THR A 117 13.36 1.85 0.04
CA THR A 117 14.27 2.96 0.29
C THR A 117 15.39 2.57 1.24
N ASN A 118 15.05 1.82 2.29
CA ASN A 118 15.98 1.45 3.34
C ASN A 118 16.77 0.17 3.02
N ASP A 119 16.28 -0.67 2.11
CA ASP A 119 16.93 -1.90 1.70
C ASP A 119 17.03 -1.99 0.17
N ARG A 120 18.26 -1.89 -0.34
CA ARG A 120 18.54 -1.87 -1.78
C ARG A 120 18.89 -3.25 -2.35
N GLU A 121 18.87 -4.29 -1.51
CA GLU A 121 19.26 -5.66 -1.87
C GLU A 121 18.12 -6.66 -1.71
N LEU A 122 16.88 -6.19 -1.72
CA LEU A 122 15.72 -7.07 -1.70
C LEU A 122 15.70 -7.96 -2.95
N PRO A 123 15.44 -9.25 -2.81
CA PRO A 123 15.43 -10.19 -3.93
C PRO A 123 14.12 -10.11 -4.74
N ILE A 124 13.82 -8.91 -5.24
CA ILE A 124 12.63 -8.62 -6.05
C ILE A 124 13.01 -8.20 -7.45
N ASP A 125 12.09 -8.43 -8.35
CA ASP A 125 12.21 -8.05 -9.76
C ASP A 125 11.56 -6.69 -10.05
N GLY A 126 10.75 -6.17 -9.16
CA GLY A 126 10.09 -4.87 -9.23
C GLY A 126 8.96 -4.75 -8.21
N ALA A 127 8.30 -3.60 -8.19
CA ALA A 127 7.19 -3.34 -7.29
C ALA A 127 6.04 -2.59 -7.98
N VAL A 128 4.83 -2.81 -7.50
CA VAL A 128 3.61 -2.10 -7.89
C VAL A 128 3.03 -1.43 -6.65
N LEU A 129 2.90 -0.12 -6.68
CA LEU A 129 2.34 0.69 -5.60
C LEU A 129 0.96 1.20 -6.05
N VAL A 130 -0.09 0.69 -5.46
CA VAL A 130 -1.49 0.99 -5.82
C VAL A 130 -2.08 1.97 -4.83
N ALA A 131 -2.51 3.14 -5.28
CA ALA A 131 -3.05 4.20 -4.43
C ALA A 131 -2.23 4.41 -3.14
N PRO A 132 -0.89 4.49 -3.21
CA PRO A 132 -0.04 4.41 -2.02
C PRO A 132 -0.32 5.58 -1.07
N ALA A 133 -0.40 5.29 0.23
CA ALA A 133 -0.68 6.26 1.28
C ALA A 133 0.54 7.16 1.59
N MET A 134 1.02 7.88 0.58
CA MET A 134 2.14 8.83 0.68
C MET A 134 1.62 10.22 1.03
N TRP A 135 1.47 10.48 2.32
CA TRP A 135 0.88 11.71 2.81
C TRP A 135 1.64 12.25 4.04
N ASN A 136 2.17 13.47 3.94
CA ASN A 136 2.79 14.21 5.04
C ASN A 136 1.71 14.89 5.90
N PHE A 137 0.83 14.09 6.50
CA PHE A 137 -0.35 14.56 7.23
C PHE A 137 0.02 15.52 8.36
N SER A 138 0.98 15.17 9.20
CA SER A 138 1.35 15.97 10.38
C SER A 138 1.96 17.31 10.02
N GLU A 139 2.72 17.40 8.91
CA GLU A 139 3.28 18.67 8.44
C GLU A 139 2.18 19.67 8.04
N LYS A 140 1.15 19.17 7.35
CA LYS A 140 0.03 20.01 6.87
C LYS A 140 -1.04 20.27 7.94
N ASN A 141 -1.14 19.38 8.94
CA ASN A 141 -2.18 19.38 9.97
C ASN A 141 -1.61 19.33 11.39
N PHE A 142 -0.56 20.11 11.66
CA PHE A 142 0.24 20.01 12.89
C PHE A 142 -0.61 19.97 14.18
N PHE A 143 -1.57 20.88 14.36
CA PHE A 143 -2.41 20.92 15.55
C PHE A 143 -3.35 19.71 15.66
N LYS A 144 -3.90 19.23 14.52
CA LYS A 144 -4.75 18.03 14.50
C LYS A 144 -3.94 16.78 14.84
N SER A 145 -2.73 16.66 14.30
CA SER A 145 -1.82 15.55 14.58
C SER A 145 -1.36 15.55 16.04
N LEU A 146 -0.97 16.71 16.58
CA LEU A 146 -0.59 16.85 17.98
C LEU A 146 -1.75 16.47 18.91
N PHE A 147 -2.96 16.97 18.64
CA PHE A 147 -4.15 16.62 19.40
C PHE A 147 -4.44 15.11 19.34
N MET A 148 -4.39 14.50 18.15
CA MET A 148 -4.56 13.06 17.97
C MET A 148 -3.53 12.26 18.77
N SER A 149 -2.27 12.66 18.71
CA SER A 149 -1.19 12.03 19.47
C SER A 149 -1.43 12.09 20.98
N LEU A 150 -1.85 13.22 21.52
CA LEU A 150 -2.16 13.37 22.94
C LEU A 150 -3.35 12.52 23.36
N VAL A 151 -4.46 12.57 22.61
CA VAL A 151 -5.69 11.83 22.93
C VAL A 151 -5.45 10.32 22.79
N SER A 152 -4.69 9.88 21.79
CA SER A 152 -4.37 8.46 21.62
C SER A 152 -3.51 7.89 22.75
N LYS A 153 -2.65 8.71 23.38
CA LYS A 153 -1.88 8.31 24.57
C LYS A 153 -2.75 8.18 25.83
N LEU A 154 -3.75 9.04 25.96
CA LEU A 154 -4.67 9.02 27.11
C LEU A 154 -5.74 7.92 26.97
N PHE A 155 -6.23 7.68 25.76
CA PHE A 155 -7.34 6.77 25.47
C PHE A 155 -7.01 5.82 24.29
N PRO A 156 -5.93 5.02 24.37
CA PRO A 156 -5.42 4.25 23.22
C PRO A 156 -6.44 3.26 22.64
N ASN A 157 -7.27 2.68 23.47
CA ASN A 157 -8.25 1.65 23.10
C ASN A 157 -9.63 2.20 22.74
N LEU A 158 -9.84 3.52 22.80
CA LEU A 158 -11.10 4.13 22.41
C LEU A 158 -11.34 3.93 20.91
N LYS A 159 -12.41 3.22 20.57
CA LYS A 159 -12.81 2.96 19.19
C LYS A 159 -13.53 4.16 18.60
N VAL A 160 -13.20 4.48 17.36
CA VAL A 160 -13.79 5.59 16.62
C VAL A 160 -14.69 5.04 15.51
N SER A 161 -15.91 5.60 15.42
CA SER A 161 -16.82 5.30 14.31
C SER A 161 -16.75 6.42 13.28
N SER A 162 -16.61 6.08 12.02
CA SER A 162 -16.69 7.03 10.91
C SER A 162 -18.12 7.46 10.57
N LYS A 163 -19.13 6.80 11.15
CA LYS A 163 -20.53 7.14 10.89
C LYS A 163 -20.85 8.58 11.26
N GLY A 164 -21.23 9.36 10.25
CA GLY A 164 -21.71 10.75 10.43
C GLY A 164 -20.63 11.83 10.33
N TRP A 165 -19.37 11.51 10.02
CA TRP A 165 -18.31 12.52 9.88
C TRP A 165 -18.07 12.92 8.43
N VAL A 166 -17.92 11.98 7.53
CA VAL A 166 -17.81 12.20 6.07
C VAL A 166 -18.23 10.91 5.37
N GLU A 167 -19.10 11.00 4.37
CA GLU A 167 -19.32 9.88 3.45
C GLU A 167 -18.18 9.89 2.41
N VAL A 168 -17.23 8.98 2.57
CA VAL A 168 -16.11 8.80 1.66
C VAL A 168 -16.41 7.63 0.74
N GLN A 169 -16.35 7.85 -0.57
CA GLN A 169 -16.53 6.79 -1.54
C GLN A 169 -15.19 6.09 -1.81
N ALA A 170 -15.02 4.90 -1.25
CA ALA A 170 -13.81 4.11 -1.42
C ALA A 170 -13.75 3.34 -2.75
N SER A 171 -14.90 3.04 -3.37
CA SER A 171 -15.04 2.32 -4.63
C SER A 171 -16.37 2.68 -5.32
N ASP A 172 -16.46 2.51 -6.64
CA ASP A 172 -17.73 2.56 -7.39
C ASP A 172 -18.47 1.21 -7.41
N ASN A 173 -17.85 0.15 -6.89
CA ASN A 173 -18.41 -1.19 -6.84
C ASN A 173 -19.22 -1.40 -5.55
N GLN A 174 -20.54 -1.19 -5.66
CA GLN A 174 -21.46 -1.29 -4.52
C GLN A 174 -21.54 -2.70 -3.92
N GLU A 175 -21.31 -3.75 -4.71
CA GLU A 175 -21.29 -5.12 -4.20
C GLU A 175 -20.10 -5.37 -3.30
N VAL A 176 -18.91 -4.93 -3.71
CA VAL A 176 -17.68 -5.00 -2.90
C VAL A 176 -17.85 -4.21 -1.60
N LEU A 177 -18.39 -2.99 -1.66
CA LEU A 177 -18.64 -2.18 -0.45
C LEU A 177 -19.64 -2.85 0.50
N LYS A 178 -20.69 -3.48 -0.04
CA LYS A 178 -21.67 -4.23 0.75
C LYS A 178 -21.09 -5.49 1.38
N GLU A 179 -20.25 -6.24 0.67
CA GLU A 179 -19.54 -7.39 1.22
C GLU A 179 -18.58 -6.95 2.33
N LEU A 180 -17.78 -5.91 2.07
CA LEU A 180 -16.83 -5.35 3.03
C LEU A 180 -17.53 -4.87 4.30
N SER A 181 -18.72 -4.24 4.19
CA SER A 181 -19.48 -3.76 5.33
C SER A 181 -19.94 -4.87 6.29
N LYS A 182 -19.96 -6.13 5.82
CA LYS A 182 -20.36 -7.32 6.60
C LYS A 182 -19.15 -8.18 7.00
N ASP A 183 -17.99 -7.89 6.45
CA ASP A 183 -16.79 -8.66 6.72
C ASP A 183 -16.29 -8.39 8.15
N LYS A 184 -16.30 -9.43 8.97
CA LYS A 184 -15.88 -9.34 10.39
C LYS A 184 -14.37 -9.19 10.58
N TYR A 185 -13.58 -9.46 9.54
CA TYR A 185 -12.13 -9.36 9.58
C TYR A 185 -11.63 -7.99 9.13
N PHE A 186 -12.48 -7.22 8.46
CA PHE A 186 -12.24 -5.80 8.20
C PHE A 186 -12.46 -5.00 9.49
N ILE A 187 -11.54 -4.10 9.83
CA ILE A 187 -11.63 -3.30 11.05
C ILE A 187 -12.53 -2.07 10.81
N HIS A 188 -13.81 -2.18 11.16
CA HIS A 188 -14.79 -1.12 10.99
C HIS A 188 -14.65 0.02 12.00
N HIS A 189 -14.08 -0.26 13.17
CA HIS A 189 -13.93 0.68 14.27
C HIS A 189 -12.51 0.66 14.81
N PRO A 190 -11.56 1.29 14.12
CA PRO A 190 -10.18 1.37 14.58
C PRO A 190 -10.12 2.14 15.91
N ASN A 191 -9.16 1.78 16.75
CA ASN A 191 -8.90 2.52 17.98
C ASN A 191 -7.99 3.73 17.73
N LEU A 192 -7.95 4.66 18.71
CA LEU A 192 -7.18 5.90 18.58
C LEU A 192 -5.67 5.65 18.41
N LYS A 193 -5.11 4.60 19.04
CA LYS A 193 -3.71 4.24 18.88
C LYS A 193 -3.42 3.85 17.43
N SER A 194 -4.30 3.07 16.81
CA SER A 194 -4.18 2.65 15.41
C SER A 194 -4.33 3.84 14.45
N LEU A 195 -5.26 4.77 14.71
CA LEU A 195 -5.43 5.97 13.91
C LEU A 195 -4.22 6.92 13.99
N ASN A 196 -3.65 7.10 15.18
CA ASN A 196 -2.41 7.88 15.32
C ASN A 196 -1.23 7.17 14.63
N GLY A 197 -1.18 5.85 14.77
CA GLY A 197 -0.11 5.05 14.18
C GLY A 197 -0.11 5.06 12.64
N ILE A 198 -1.29 5.04 11.98
CA ILE A 198 -1.31 5.18 10.52
C ILE A 198 -0.85 6.56 10.05
N ILE A 199 -1.14 7.63 10.82
CA ILE A 199 -0.63 8.97 10.55
C ILE A 199 0.89 8.97 10.62
N GLU A 200 1.48 8.43 11.68
CA GLU A 200 2.92 8.33 11.85
C GLU A 200 3.57 7.52 10.71
N LEU A 201 2.96 6.38 10.34
CA LEU A 201 3.43 5.54 9.24
C LEU A 201 3.42 6.31 7.90
N MET A 202 2.35 7.04 7.60
CA MET A 202 2.27 7.86 6.39
C MET A 202 3.35 8.94 6.35
N ASP A 203 3.57 9.64 7.46
CA ASP A 203 4.58 10.70 7.58
C ASP A 203 6.00 10.15 7.39
N GLU A 204 6.32 9.01 8.01
CA GLU A 204 7.63 8.35 7.85
C GLU A 204 7.83 7.87 6.40
N SER A 205 6.83 7.19 5.84
CA SER A 205 6.90 6.70 4.45
C SER A 205 7.01 7.84 3.44
N TYR A 206 6.38 8.98 3.69
CA TYR A 206 6.50 10.17 2.83
C TYR A 206 7.93 10.74 2.84
N LYS A 207 8.60 10.76 3.99
CA LYS A 207 10.02 11.16 4.07
C LYS A 207 10.90 10.21 3.26
N ASP A 208 10.67 8.91 3.38
CA ASP A 208 11.39 7.89 2.63
C ASP A 208 11.10 8.00 1.12
N ALA A 209 9.87 8.33 0.72
CA ALA A 209 9.47 8.46 -0.67
C ALA A 209 10.27 9.56 -1.42
N LYS A 210 10.70 10.63 -0.75
CA LYS A 210 11.59 11.65 -1.35
C LYS A 210 12.91 11.03 -1.82
N ASN A 211 13.51 10.16 -1.02
CA ASN A 211 14.73 9.45 -1.38
C ASN A 211 14.46 8.37 -2.44
N PHE A 212 13.35 7.64 -2.29
CA PHE A 212 12.93 6.60 -3.21
C PHE A 212 12.83 7.11 -4.65
N PHE A 213 12.08 8.19 -4.87
CA PHE A 213 11.91 8.74 -6.22
C PHE A 213 13.16 9.43 -6.77
N SER A 214 14.06 9.93 -5.91
CA SER A 214 15.32 10.55 -6.37
C SER A 214 16.38 9.54 -6.75
N GLN A 215 16.41 8.37 -6.10
CA GLN A 215 17.36 7.29 -6.35
C GLN A 215 16.65 5.93 -6.27
N PRO A 216 15.78 5.62 -7.24
CA PRO A 216 15.08 4.34 -7.23
C PRO A 216 16.08 3.18 -7.28
N SER A 217 15.84 2.15 -6.47
CA SER A 217 16.65 0.93 -6.41
C SER A 217 16.00 -0.24 -7.13
N TYR A 218 14.75 -0.06 -7.56
CA TYR A 218 13.94 -1.07 -8.22
C TYR A 218 13.03 -0.42 -9.25
N ASN A 219 12.75 -1.11 -10.36
CA ASN A 219 11.69 -0.68 -11.26
C ASN A 219 10.34 -0.73 -10.54
N THR A 220 9.61 0.35 -10.58
CA THR A 220 8.38 0.50 -9.82
C THR A 220 7.27 1.05 -10.70
N LEU A 221 6.09 0.50 -10.57
CA LEU A 221 4.85 1.05 -11.13
C LEU A 221 4.04 1.71 -10.01
N VAL A 222 3.65 2.96 -10.21
CA VAL A 222 2.77 3.69 -9.30
C VAL A 222 1.41 3.86 -9.99
N VAL A 223 0.37 3.30 -9.39
CA VAL A 223 -1.00 3.30 -9.91
C VAL A 223 -1.84 4.26 -9.09
N ILE A 224 -2.36 5.31 -9.73
CA ILE A 224 -3.06 6.41 -9.04
C ILE A 224 -4.50 6.54 -9.54
N PRO A 225 -5.50 6.38 -8.66
CA PRO A 225 -6.88 6.75 -8.93
C PRO A 225 -7.08 8.26 -8.73
N LEU A 226 -7.74 8.94 -9.68
CA LEU A 226 -7.98 10.38 -9.56
C LEU A 226 -9.21 10.75 -8.72
N LYS A 227 -10.14 9.80 -8.51
CA LYS A 227 -11.28 9.99 -7.61
C LYS A 227 -11.02 9.42 -6.21
N ASP A 228 -9.76 9.42 -5.78
CA ASP A 228 -9.39 8.98 -4.44
C ASP A 228 -9.86 10.02 -3.41
N GLU A 229 -10.82 9.63 -2.57
CA GLU A 229 -11.34 10.45 -1.48
C GLU A 229 -10.68 10.12 -0.12
N ILE A 230 -9.74 9.17 -0.11
CA ILE A 230 -9.05 8.70 1.12
C ILE A 230 -7.65 9.29 1.21
N VAL A 231 -6.88 9.22 0.11
CA VAL A 231 -5.51 9.73 0.04
C VAL A 231 -5.46 10.91 -0.94
N PRO A 232 -5.15 12.13 -0.46
CA PRO A 232 -5.09 13.31 -1.32
C PRO A 232 -3.93 13.23 -2.31
N ARG A 233 -4.13 13.74 -3.53
CA ARG A 233 -3.11 13.78 -4.60
C ARG A 233 -2.05 14.84 -4.40
N LYS A 234 -2.39 15.93 -3.75
CA LYS A 234 -1.52 17.09 -3.58
C LYS A 234 -0.17 16.77 -2.93
N PRO A 235 -0.09 15.96 -1.86
CA PRO A 235 1.18 15.56 -1.30
C PRO A 235 2.09 14.83 -2.31
N LEU A 236 1.54 13.93 -3.11
CA LEU A 236 2.30 13.25 -4.16
C LEU A 236 2.78 14.23 -5.25
N ILE A 237 1.93 15.16 -5.68
CA ILE A 237 2.31 16.19 -6.67
C ILE A 237 3.46 17.06 -6.12
N GLU A 238 3.37 17.49 -4.88
CA GLU A 238 4.44 18.27 -4.22
C GLU A 238 5.74 17.48 -4.14
N LEU A 239 5.66 16.23 -3.70
CA LEU A 239 6.80 15.32 -3.62
C LEU A 239 7.50 15.13 -4.97
N LEU A 240 6.74 14.86 -6.04
CA LEU A 240 7.30 14.66 -7.38
C LEU A 240 7.93 15.94 -7.96
N LYS A 241 7.36 17.13 -7.67
CA LYS A 241 7.93 18.42 -8.08
C LYS A 241 9.26 18.73 -7.39
N GLU A 242 9.38 18.35 -6.12
CA GLU A 242 10.58 18.60 -5.31
C GLU A 242 11.66 17.54 -5.55
N THR A 243 11.32 16.42 -6.21
CA THR A 243 12.25 15.34 -6.45
C THR A 243 13.25 15.70 -7.53
N ASN A 244 14.53 15.65 -7.20
CA ASN A 244 15.64 15.70 -8.15
C ASN A 244 16.13 14.27 -8.41
N ILE A 245 15.92 13.76 -9.62
CA ILE A 245 16.33 12.41 -10.01
C ILE A 245 17.85 12.36 -10.12
N LYS A 246 18.48 11.52 -9.31
CA LYS A 246 19.94 11.35 -9.20
C LYS A 246 20.46 10.07 -9.85
N SER A 247 19.58 9.10 -10.10
CA SER A 247 19.91 7.82 -10.72
C SER A 247 18.86 7.45 -11.75
N TYR A 248 19.30 6.84 -12.85
CA TYR A 248 18.47 6.40 -13.97
C TYR A 248 18.61 4.90 -14.24
N ASP A 249 19.16 4.16 -13.29
CA ASP A 249 19.34 2.70 -13.41
C ASP A 249 18.01 1.95 -13.33
N PHE A 250 17.08 2.53 -12.57
CA PHE A 250 15.71 2.03 -12.39
C PHE A 250 14.70 3.14 -12.69
N SER A 251 13.47 2.76 -13.04
CA SER A 251 12.38 3.70 -13.34
C SER A 251 11.24 3.62 -12.33
N SER A 252 10.54 4.75 -12.18
CA SER A 252 9.22 4.81 -11.55
C SER A 252 8.21 5.23 -12.61
N ASP A 253 7.45 4.25 -13.12
CA ASP A 253 6.39 4.47 -14.10
C ASP A 253 5.08 4.82 -13.40
N PHE A 254 4.22 5.62 -14.06
CA PHE A 254 2.93 6.05 -13.51
C PHE A 254 1.80 5.64 -14.43
N LEU A 255 0.79 4.94 -13.87
CA LEU A 255 -0.51 4.72 -14.47
C LEU A 255 -1.56 5.50 -13.69
N ILE A 256 -2.27 6.39 -14.37
CA ILE A 256 -3.23 7.29 -13.76
C ILE A 256 -4.60 7.01 -14.37
N PHE A 257 -5.59 6.70 -13.50
CA PHE A 257 -6.95 6.33 -13.88
C PHE A 257 -7.94 7.39 -13.43
N GLU A 258 -8.51 8.13 -14.37
CA GLU A 258 -9.35 9.32 -14.12
C GLU A 258 -10.67 9.01 -13.42
N SER A 259 -11.24 7.84 -13.65
CA SER A 259 -12.56 7.47 -13.13
C SER A 259 -12.54 6.55 -11.92
N SER A 260 -11.35 6.18 -11.42
CA SER A 260 -11.20 5.18 -10.36
C SER A 260 -11.09 5.81 -8.97
N TYR A 261 -11.56 5.05 -7.99
CA TYR A 261 -11.56 5.37 -6.57
C TYR A 261 -10.39 4.70 -5.82
N HIS A 262 -10.30 4.89 -4.52
CA HIS A 262 -9.19 4.38 -3.70
C HIS A 262 -8.98 2.88 -3.83
N MET A 263 -10.06 2.08 -3.75
CA MET A 263 -10.00 0.62 -3.91
C MET A 263 -9.97 0.23 -5.39
N ILE A 264 -9.08 0.86 -6.17
CA ILE A 264 -9.03 0.81 -7.64
C ILE A 264 -9.01 -0.61 -8.22
N LEU A 265 -8.39 -1.58 -7.54
CA LEU A 265 -8.35 -2.98 -7.95
C LEU A 265 -9.69 -3.71 -7.76
N ARG A 266 -10.60 -3.13 -7.00
CA ARG A 266 -11.92 -3.65 -6.66
C ARG A 266 -13.06 -2.82 -7.24
N ASP A 267 -12.75 -1.74 -7.97
CA ASP A 267 -13.71 -0.95 -8.74
C ASP A 267 -14.37 -1.80 -9.85
N ILE A 268 -15.48 -1.33 -10.38
CA ILE A 268 -16.18 -2.00 -11.51
C ILE A 268 -15.22 -2.25 -12.69
N LYS A 269 -14.29 -1.34 -12.94
CA LYS A 269 -13.24 -1.48 -13.96
C LYS A 269 -11.89 -1.95 -13.41
N GLY A 270 -11.85 -2.55 -12.25
CA GLY A 270 -10.62 -3.04 -11.60
C GLY A 270 -9.84 -4.05 -12.44
N ASP A 271 -10.56 -4.86 -13.26
CA ASP A 271 -9.91 -5.79 -14.18
C ASP A 271 -9.05 -5.09 -15.24
N ASN A 272 -9.47 -3.90 -15.72
CA ASN A 272 -8.67 -3.12 -16.67
C ASN A 272 -7.37 -2.61 -16.02
N VAL A 273 -7.47 -2.20 -14.76
CA VAL A 273 -6.28 -1.77 -13.97
C VAL A 273 -5.33 -2.94 -13.77
N THR A 274 -5.89 -4.10 -13.40
CA THR A 274 -5.13 -5.34 -13.19
C THR A 274 -4.44 -5.80 -14.48
N GLU A 275 -5.11 -5.67 -15.64
CA GLU A 275 -4.52 -5.99 -16.95
C GLU A 275 -3.32 -5.07 -17.28
N GLU A 276 -3.42 -3.77 -17.00
CA GLU A 276 -2.29 -2.85 -17.23
C GLU A 276 -1.11 -3.14 -16.27
N ILE A 277 -1.40 -3.50 -15.02
CA ILE A 277 -0.38 -3.98 -14.07
C ILE A 277 0.28 -5.25 -14.60
N LYS A 278 -0.49 -6.23 -15.09
CA LYS A 278 0.01 -7.47 -15.68
C LYS A 278 0.96 -7.18 -16.84
N LYS A 279 0.54 -6.34 -17.79
CA LYS A 279 1.37 -5.94 -18.95
C LYS A 279 2.70 -5.33 -18.48
N TRP A 280 2.67 -4.46 -17.49
CA TRP A 280 3.88 -3.86 -16.96
C TRP A 280 4.82 -4.90 -16.33
N ILE A 281 4.29 -5.87 -15.58
CA ILE A 281 5.04 -6.96 -14.98
C ILE A 281 5.68 -7.87 -16.05
N GLU A 282 4.94 -8.19 -17.13
CA GLU A 282 5.39 -9.09 -18.19
C GLU A 282 6.38 -8.42 -19.17
N GLU A 283 6.08 -7.18 -19.61
CA GLU A 283 6.80 -6.51 -20.70
C GLU A 283 8.07 -5.78 -20.28
N ARG A 284 8.22 -5.44 -19.03
CA ARG A 284 9.33 -4.67 -18.45
C ARG A 284 10.19 -3.91 -19.48
N LYS A 285 9.81 -2.71 -19.82
CA LYS A 285 10.67 -1.81 -20.59
C LYS A 285 11.46 -0.95 -19.61
N ASN A 286 12.78 -1.13 -19.55
CA ASN A 286 13.66 -0.17 -18.89
C ASN A 286 13.57 1.17 -19.63
N LYS A 287 12.64 2.01 -19.23
CA LYS A 287 12.56 3.39 -19.70
C LYS A 287 13.49 4.22 -18.83
N LYS A 288 14.45 4.91 -19.44
CA LYS A 288 15.19 5.95 -18.73
C LYS A 288 14.21 7.07 -18.40
N GLN A 289 13.99 7.30 -17.11
CA GLN A 289 13.12 8.39 -16.67
C GLN A 289 13.96 9.64 -16.48
N ASN A 290 13.61 10.71 -17.22
CA ASN A 290 14.32 11.99 -17.14
C ASN A 290 13.69 12.95 -16.12
N ASP A 291 12.37 12.87 -15.93
CA ASP A 291 11.62 13.69 -14.98
C ASP A 291 10.21 13.11 -14.72
N PHE A 292 9.42 13.77 -13.86
CA PHE A 292 8.04 13.41 -13.55
C PHE A 292 7.01 14.37 -14.20
N SER A 293 7.40 15.18 -15.17
CA SER A 293 6.55 16.24 -15.73
C SER A 293 5.24 15.72 -16.28
N GLU A 294 5.24 14.58 -16.98
CA GLU A 294 4.03 13.99 -17.54
C GLU A 294 3.07 13.49 -16.42
N ALA A 295 3.60 12.80 -15.41
CA ALA A 295 2.82 12.34 -14.26
C ALA A 295 2.21 13.53 -13.51
N ILE A 296 3.00 14.55 -13.21
CA ILE A 296 2.54 15.78 -12.55
C ILE A 296 1.45 16.47 -13.36
N LYS A 297 1.61 16.55 -14.68
CA LYS A 297 0.61 17.15 -15.58
C LYS A 297 -0.72 16.40 -15.49
N LYS A 298 -0.70 15.08 -15.59
CA LYS A 298 -1.90 14.24 -15.49
C LYS A 298 -2.58 14.35 -14.12
N LEU A 299 -1.80 14.34 -13.03
CA LEU A 299 -2.31 14.49 -11.68
C LEU A 299 -2.97 15.84 -11.42
N LYS A 300 -2.52 16.92 -12.07
CA LYS A 300 -3.09 18.26 -11.93
C LYS A 300 -4.32 18.52 -12.79
N ASN A 301 -4.45 17.87 -13.93
CA ASN A 301 -5.51 18.15 -14.92
C ASN A 301 -6.86 17.52 -14.57
N ALA A 302 -7.02 16.90 -13.41
CA ALA A 302 -8.29 16.33 -13.01
C ALA A 302 -9.18 17.41 -12.38
N ASP A 303 -10.40 17.54 -12.89
CA ASP A 303 -11.44 18.44 -12.37
C ASP A 303 -11.96 18.03 -10.98
N TYR A 304 -11.44 16.93 -10.44
CA TYR A 304 -11.83 16.39 -9.15
C TYR A 304 -10.88 16.88 -8.04
N TYR A 305 -11.43 17.62 -7.09
CA TYR A 305 -10.73 18.07 -5.89
C TYR A 305 -11.03 17.11 -4.73
N HIS A 306 -10.01 16.71 -4.02
CA HIS A 306 -10.15 15.93 -2.80
C HIS A 306 -10.79 16.82 -1.71
N ILE A 307 -11.73 16.25 -0.93
CA ILE A 307 -12.40 16.98 0.18
C ILE A 307 -11.38 17.48 1.23
N LEU A 308 -10.20 16.88 1.28
CA LEU A 308 -9.10 17.22 2.19
C LEU A 308 -8.01 18.09 1.55
N ASP A 309 -8.13 18.47 0.27
CA ASP A 309 -7.27 19.45 -0.38
C ASP A 309 -7.72 20.86 -0.03
#